data_c843a0297a5f0320763f1c19c15fa2b1
#
_entry.id   c843a0297a5f0320763f1c19c15fa2b1
#
_cell.length_a   1.000
_cell.length_b   1.000
_cell.length_c   1.000
_cell.angle_alpha   90.00
_cell.angle_beta   90.00
_cell.angle_gamma   90.00
#
_symmetry.space_group_name_H-M   'P 1'
#
loop_
_entity.id
_entity.type
_entity.pdbx_description
1 polymer ?
#
loop_
_entity_poly.entity_id
_entity_poly.type
_entity_poly.pdbx_seq_one_letter_code
_entity_poly.pdbx_strand_id
1 'polypeptide(L)'
;YTLFNRTRTNLINLFSIFLAAYISFFTYDLASDKNTNDLLVERFSTVTDSNADKSVNERMNFYKIAFEDVKSNPILGVGIGNWKINSIQRANKLLAGYRIPYIVHNDFLELTAEVGIIGGLGFMYFIFYPFLFSFNKIRHTDLFSSYHLIFLIVGVYIVDSMLNFPMHRPVIIIYLFFAFALFQLNKNSNYEN
;
A
#
# COMPACT_ATOMS: atom_id res chain seq x y z
N TYR A 1 -21.48 -21.64 -26.27
CA TYR A 1 -20.23 -22.44 -26.22
C TYR A 1 -19.05 -21.60 -25.70
N THR A 2 -18.92 -20.34 -26.10
CA THR A 2 -17.83 -19.43 -25.68
C THR A 2 -17.90 -19.01 -24.21
N LEU A 3 -19.09 -18.76 -23.67
CA LEU A 3 -19.29 -18.38 -22.26
C LEU A 3 -18.95 -19.52 -21.28
N PHE A 4 -19.30 -20.75 -21.66
CA PHE A 4 -19.03 -21.93 -20.81
C PHE A 4 -17.53 -22.28 -20.77
N ASN A 5 -16.81 -22.10 -21.86
CA ASN A 5 -15.36 -22.25 -21.90
C ASN A 5 -14.65 -21.17 -21.05
N ARG A 6 -15.13 -19.93 -21.06
CA ARG A 6 -14.58 -18.82 -20.30
C ARG A 6 -14.69 -19.03 -18.78
N THR A 7 -15.85 -19.51 -18.31
CA THR A 7 -16.04 -19.82 -16.88
C THR A 7 -15.17 -21.00 -16.43
N ARG A 8 -15.01 -22.04 -17.27
CA ARG A 8 -14.15 -23.18 -16.96
C ARG A 8 -12.68 -22.80 -16.87
N THR A 9 -12.20 -21.96 -17.79
CA THR A 9 -10.82 -21.46 -17.76
C THR A 9 -10.57 -20.59 -16.54
N ASN A 10 -11.51 -19.74 -16.15
CA ASN A 10 -11.42 -18.91 -14.96
C ASN A 10 -11.37 -19.74 -13.67
N LEU A 11 -12.15 -20.81 -13.58
CA LEU A 11 -12.13 -21.75 -12.43
C LEU A 11 -10.80 -22.50 -12.34
N ILE A 12 -10.25 -22.94 -13.47
CA ILE A 12 -8.93 -23.62 -13.51
C ILE A 12 -7.83 -22.67 -13.06
N ASN A 13 -7.87 -21.41 -13.51
CA ASN A 13 -6.87 -20.40 -13.14
C ASN A 13 -6.97 -20.02 -11.65
N LEU A 14 -8.17 -19.87 -11.11
CA LEU A 14 -8.39 -19.67 -9.67
C LEU A 14 -7.85 -20.86 -8.88
N PHE A 15 -8.17 -22.09 -9.30
CA PHE A 15 -7.67 -23.28 -8.64
C PHE A 15 -6.13 -23.36 -8.67
N SER A 16 -5.51 -23.01 -9.80
CA SER A 16 -4.04 -23.02 -9.91
C SER A 16 -3.38 -21.96 -8.99
N ILE A 17 -4.00 -20.80 -8.82
CA ILE A 17 -3.52 -19.76 -7.88
C ILE A 17 -3.63 -20.27 -6.44
N PHE A 18 -4.78 -20.85 -6.05
CA PHE A 18 -4.96 -21.43 -4.72
C PHE A 18 -4.01 -22.60 -4.48
N LEU A 19 -3.79 -23.45 -5.49
CA LEU A 19 -2.85 -24.57 -5.40
C LEU A 19 -1.42 -24.09 -5.24
N ALA A 20 -1.01 -23.07 -5.97
CA ALA A 20 0.34 -22.46 -5.84
C ALA A 20 0.53 -21.83 -4.46
N ALA A 21 -0.47 -21.11 -3.94
CA ALA A 21 -0.46 -20.56 -2.60
C ALA A 21 -0.38 -21.65 -1.52
N TYR A 22 -1.15 -22.74 -1.69
CA TYR A 22 -1.13 -23.88 -0.79
C TYR A 22 0.23 -24.60 -0.80
N ILE A 23 0.81 -24.84 -1.98
CA ILE A 23 2.15 -25.44 -2.10
C ILE A 23 3.19 -24.55 -1.46
N SER A 24 3.13 -23.24 -1.67
CA SER A 24 4.05 -22.27 -1.06
C SER A 24 3.94 -22.28 0.48
N PHE A 25 2.72 -22.33 0.99
CA PHE A 25 2.47 -22.42 2.43
C PHE A 25 3.01 -23.76 2.99
N PHE A 26 2.73 -24.87 2.33
CA PHE A 26 3.15 -26.19 2.76
C PHE A 26 4.67 -26.38 2.69
N THR A 27 5.34 -25.84 1.65
CA THR A 27 6.82 -25.86 1.55
C THR A 27 7.45 -24.97 2.61
N TYR A 28 6.82 -23.83 2.95
CA TYR A 28 7.26 -22.97 4.05
C TYR A 28 7.15 -23.71 5.40
N ASP A 29 6.04 -24.38 5.66
CA ASP A 29 5.80 -25.14 6.90
C ASP A 29 6.79 -26.31 7.06
N LEU A 30 7.08 -27.02 5.96
CA LEU A 30 8.11 -28.09 5.92
C LEU A 30 9.55 -27.57 6.10
N ALA A 31 9.85 -26.38 5.60
CA ALA A 31 11.17 -25.75 5.70
C ALA A 31 11.35 -24.95 7.01
N SER A 32 10.27 -24.66 7.69
CA SER A 32 10.26 -23.91 8.95
C SER A 32 10.72 -24.81 10.08
N ASP A 33 11.90 -24.51 10.63
CA ASP A 33 12.39 -25.16 11.83
C ASP A 33 11.43 -24.89 12.99
N LYS A 34 11.30 -25.83 13.95
CA LYS A 34 10.38 -25.71 15.11
C LYS A 34 10.50 -24.38 15.86
N ASN A 35 11.70 -23.79 15.90
CA ASN A 35 11.94 -22.46 16.47
C ASN A 35 11.17 -21.33 15.78
N THR A 36 10.83 -21.47 14.50
CA THR A 36 10.10 -20.43 13.77
C THR A 36 8.61 -20.44 14.08
N ASN A 37 8.05 -21.62 14.34
CA ASN A 37 6.65 -21.75 14.76
C ASN A 37 6.42 -21.18 16.16
N ASP A 38 7.36 -21.38 17.09
CA ASP A 38 7.32 -20.75 18.42
C ASP A 38 7.41 -19.23 18.33
N LEU A 39 8.26 -18.71 17.44
CA LEU A 39 8.36 -17.27 17.14
C LEU A 39 7.09 -16.70 16.51
N LEU A 40 6.40 -17.45 15.65
CA LEU A 40 5.13 -17.02 15.06
C LEU A 40 4.03 -17.02 16.12
N VAL A 41 3.91 -18.08 16.93
CA VAL A 41 2.95 -18.15 18.03
C VAL A 41 3.21 -17.05 19.05
N GLU A 42 4.47 -16.77 19.39
CA GLU A 42 4.86 -15.66 20.26
C GLU A 42 4.49 -14.30 19.63
N ARG A 43 4.70 -14.10 18.34
CA ARG A 43 4.29 -12.88 17.62
C ARG A 43 2.76 -12.74 17.54
N PHE A 44 2.04 -13.83 17.35
CA PHE A 44 0.56 -13.80 17.37
C PHE A 44 0.03 -13.53 18.79
N SER A 45 0.66 -14.07 19.82
CA SER A 45 0.29 -13.77 21.22
C SER A 45 0.61 -12.32 21.60
N THR A 46 1.72 -11.74 21.08
CA THR A 46 2.05 -10.33 21.32
C THR A 46 1.13 -9.36 20.56
N VAL A 47 0.45 -9.80 19.51
CA VAL A 47 -0.58 -8.99 18.81
C VAL A 47 -1.87 -8.87 19.65
N THR A 48 -2.14 -9.85 20.51
CA THR A 48 -3.29 -9.82 21.45
C THR A 48 -2.95 -9.17 22.80
N ASP A 49 -1.67 -8.81 23.04
CA ASP A 49 -1.21 -8.22 24.28
C ASP A 49 -1.11 -6.68 24.19
N SER A 50 -1.06 -6.01 25.32
CA SER A 50 -1.00 -4.55 25.53
C SER A 50 0.03 -3.78 24.66
N ASN A 51 0.95 -4.45 23.98
CA ASN A 51 1.90 -3.87 23.04
C ASN A 51 1.25 -3.45 21.69
N ALA A 52 0.16 -4.10 21.28
CA ALA A 52 -0.59 -3.70 20.08
C ALA A 52 -1.23 -2.32 20.29
N ASP A 53 -1.79 -2.07 21.47
CA ASP A 53 -2.37 -0.77 21.83
C ASP A 53 -1.32 0.34 21.81
N LYS A 54 -0.08 0.04 22.23
CA LYS A 54 1.01 1.00 22.21
C LYS A 54 1.43 1.37 20.78
N SER A 55 1.55 0.40 19.88
CA SER A 55 1.90 0.64 18.46
C SER A 55 0.81 1.43 17.74
N VAL A 56 -0.46 1.10 18.00
CA VAL A 56 -1.60 1.83 17.43
C VAL A 56 -1.64 3.26 17.96
N ASN A 57 -1.45 3.45 19.27
CA ASN A 57 -1.42 4.78 19.89
C ASN A 57 -0.28 5.65 19.35
N GLU A 58 0.91 5.06 19.12
CA GLU A 58 2.03 5.78 18.50
C GLU A 58 1.69 6.25 17.08
N ARG A 59 1.11 5.39 16.23
CA ARG A 59 0.65 5.77 14.88
C ARG A 59 -0.41 6.88 14.93
N MET A 60 -1.36 6.78 15.85
CA MET A 60 -2.38 7.83 16.03
C MET A 60 -1.77 9.17 16.43
N ASN A 61 -0.70 9.16 17.23
CA ASN A 61 0.03 10.38 17.56
C ASN A 61 0.78 10.94 16.34
N PHE A 62 1.38 10.10 15.50
CA PHE A 62 2.00 10.54 14.25
C PHE A 62 0.97 11.15 13.28
N TYR A 63 -0.22 10.53 13.17
CA TYR A 63 -1.31 11.09 12.36
C TYR A 63 -1.77 12.47 12.88
N LYS A 64 -1.87 12.65 14.19
CA LYS A 64 -2.20 13.96 14.79
C LYS A 64 -1.16 15.01 14.44
N ILE A 65 0.14 14.69 14.57
CA ILE A 65 1.24 15.60 14.23
C ILE A 65 1.17 15.99 12.74
N ALA A 66 1.02 15.00 11.85
CA ALA A 66 0.93 15.25 10.41
C ALA A 66 -0.31 16.10 10.06
N PHE A 67 -1.44 15.86 10.72
CA PHE A 67 -2.65 16.64 10.52
C PHE A 67 -2.50 18.08 11.02
N GLU A 68 -1.77 18.32 12.10
CA GLU A 68 -1.42 19.66 12.55
C GLU A 68 -0.53 20.41 11.54
N ASP A 69 0.40 19.71 10.87
CA ASP A 69 1.21 20.27 9.81
C ASP A 69 0.36 20.66 8.60
N VAL A 70 -0.60 19.80 8.19
CA VAL A 70 -1.56 20.13 7.13
C VAL A 70 -2.39 21.37 7.50
N LYS A 71 -2.86 21.48 8.75
CA LYS A 71 -3.62 22.65 9.22
C LYS A 71 -2.79 23.93 9.22
N SER A 72 -1.53 23.82 9.62
CA SER A 72 -0.65 24.98 9.73
C SER A 72 -0.20 25.51 8.37
N ASN A 73 -0.05 24.62 7.39
CA ASN A 73 0.46 24.91 6.04
C ASN A 73 -0.40 24.21 4.96
N PRO A 74 -1.70 24.58 4.82
CA PRO A 74 -2.63 23.78 4.02
C PRO A 74 -2.35 23.80 2.51
N ILE A 75 -1.73 24.85 1.97
CA ILE A 75 -1.53 25.01 0.53
C ILE A 75 -0.22 24.37 0.08
N LEU A 76 0.89 24.72 0.72
CA LEU A 76 2.24 24.32 0.30
C LEU A 76 2.83 23.22 1.18
N GLY A 77 2.19 22.86 2.28
CA GLY A 77 2.74 21.93 3.26
C GLY A 77 3.97 22.47 3.98
N VAL A 78 4.67 21.60 4.68
CA VAL A 78 5.92 21.94 5.39
C VAL A 78 7.17 21.80 4.52
N GLY A 79 7.02 21.35 3.28
CA GLY A 79 8.10 21.05 2.32
C GLY A 79 8.45 19.56 2.30
N ILE A 80 8.82 19.09 1.10
CA ILE A 80 9.17 17.67 0.87
C ILE A 80 10.35 17.26 1.77
N GLY A 81 10.20 16.15 2.47
CA GLY A 81 11.20 15.61 3.40
C GLY A 81 11.33 16.35 4.73
N ASN A 82 10.56 17.42 4.96
CA ASN A 82 10.64 18.22 6.18
C ASN A 82 9.72 17.69 7.30
N TRP A 83 8.78 16.81 7.01
CA TRP A 83 7.92 16.27 8.05
C TRP A 83 8.71 15.66 9.21
N LYS A 84 9.71 14.84 8.91
CA LYS A 84 10.60 14.22 9.92
C LYS A 84 11.34 15.24 10.79
N ILE A 85 11.64 16.43 10.29
CA ILE A 85 12.32 17.49 11.03
C ILE A 85 11.33 18.20 11.96
N ASN A 86 10.16 18.57 11.45
CA ASN A 86 9.12 19.26 12.20
C ASN A 86 8.47 18.35 13.26
N SER A 87 8.34 17.06 12.96
CA SER A 87 7.75 16.08 13.88
C SER A 87 8.56 15.89 15.15
N ILE A 88 9.90 16.03 15.11
CA ILE A 88 10.76 15.86 16.30
C ILE A 88 10.38 16.87 17.39
N GLN A 89 10.17 18.13 17.04
CA GLN A 89 9.84 19.18 18.00
C GLN A 89 8.47 18.97 18.66
N ARG A 90 7.52 18.38 17.92
CA ARG A 90 6.15 18.11 18.39
C ARG A 90 6.05 16.75 19.11
N ALA A 91 6.80 15.76 18.64
CA ALA A 91 6.83 14.42 19.23
C ALA A 91 7.31 14.43 20.68
N ASN A 92 8.29 15.26 21.01
CA ASN A 92 8.80 15.40 22.39
C ASN A 92 7.70 15.83 23.40
N LYS A 93 6.60 16.43 22.94
CA LYS A 93 5.46 16.80 23.76
C LYS A 93 4.41 15.70 23.90
N LEU A 94 4.35 14.78 22.94
CA LEU A 94 3.27 13.79 22.83
C LEU A 94 3.73 12.37 23.14
N LEU A 95 5.02 12.07 23.01
CA LEU A 95 5.59 10.74 23.20
C LEU A 95 6.34 10.68 24.52
N ALA A 96 6.02 9.71 25.34
CA ALA A 96 6.79 9.39 26.55
C ALA A 96 8.12 8.73 26.15
N GLY A 97 9.20 9.51 26.16
CA GLY A 97 10.55 9.06 25.82
C GLY A 97 11.08 9.61 24.49
N TYR A 98 12.40 9.47 24.30
CA TYR A 98 13.07 9.97 23.09
C TYR A 98 12.82 9.01 21.92
N ARG A 99 11.79 9.33 21.12
CA ARG A 99 11.51 8.65 19.84
C ARG A 99 11.43 9.69 18.75
N ILE A 100 12.14 9.44 17.66
CA ILE A 100 12.11 10.30 16.47
C ILE A 100 11.13 9.67 15.49
N PRO A 101 9.97 10.30 15.22
CA PRO A 101 9.05 9.83 14.20
C PRO A 101 9.61 10.17 12.82
N TYR A 102 10.32 9.22 12.20
CA TYR A 102 10.86 9.43 10.85
C TYR A 102 9.80 9.34 9.76
N ILE A 103 8.70 8.64 10.00
CA ILE A 103 7.70 8.23 9.02
C ILE A 103 6.32 8.29 9.68
N VAL A 104 5.30 8.76 8.94
CA VAL A 104 3.91 8.84 9.43
C VAL A 104 3.23 7.47 9.50
N HIS A 105 3.70 6.47 8.74
CA HIS A 105 3.01 5.20 8.47
C HIS A 105 1.69 5.36 7.71
N ASN A 106 1.60 6.38 6.88
CA ASN A 106 0.54 6.62 5.91
C ASN A 106 1.10 7.60 4.87
N ASP A 107 1.45 7.09 3.68
CA ASP A 107 2.07 7.90 2.62
C ASP A 107 1.18 9.04 2.14
N PHE A 108 -0.15 8.83 2.10
CA PHE A 108 -1.09 9.88 1.67
C PHE A 108 -1.10 11.05 2.65
N LEU A 109 -1.10 10.76 3.94
CA LEU A 109 -1.09 11.79 4.97
C LEU A 109 0.27 12.47 5.06
N GLU A 110 1.37 11.70 4.99
CA GLU A 110 2.73 12.22 5.02
C GLU A 110 2.96 13.18 3.86
N LEU A 111 2.66 12.74 2.64
CA LEU A 111 2.82 13.59 1.47
C LEU A 111 1.91 14.84 1.53
N THR A 112 0.66 14.69 2.00
CA THR A 112 -0.23 15.85 2.16
C THR A 112 0.33 16.86 3.17
N ALA A 113 0.94 16.40 4.26
CA ALA A 113 1.60 17.28 5.21
C ALA A 113 2.80 18.01 4.59
N GLU A 114 3.56 17.32 3.73
CA GLU A 114 4.75 17.86 3.10
C GLU A 114 4.49 18.82 1.93
N VAL A 115 3.52 18.51 1.06
CA VAL A 115 3.24 19.30 -0.17
C VAL A 115 1.93 20.06 -0.15
N GLY A 116 1.21 20.01 0.98
CA GLY A 116 -0.11 20.62 1.14
C GLY A 116 -1.25 19.83 0.52
N ILE A 117 -2.46 20.32 0.72
CA ILE A 117 -3.70 19.65 0.27
C ILE A 117 -3.73 19.51 -1.25
N ILE A 118 -3.31 20.55 -1.99
CA ILE A 118 -3.32 20.52 -3.46
C ILE A 118 -2.40 19.42 -3.99
N GLY A 119 -1.17 19.33 -3.48
CA GLY A 119 -0.23 18.30 -3.85
C GLY A 119 -0.69 16.90 -3.42
N GLY A 120 -1.23 16.78 -2.19
CA GLY A 120 -1.81 15.53 -1.68
C GLY A 120 -2.97 15.02 -2.53
N LEU A 121 -3.92 15.90 -2.93
CA LEU A 121 -5.01 15.55 -3.84
C LEU A 121 -4.50 15.15 -5.24
N GLY A 122 -3.49 15.86 -5.75
CA GLY A 122 -2.81 15.50 -7.01
C GLY A 122 -2.19 14.10 -6.94
N PHE A 123 -1.52 13.77 -5.86
CA PHE A 123 -0.97 12.44 -5.64
C PHE A 123 -2.05 11.37 -5.52
N MET A 124 -3.10 11.62 -4.75
CA MET A 124 -4.25 10.71 -4.67
C MET A 124 -4.86 10.47 -6.06
N TYR A 125 -5.11 11.52 -6.83
CA TYR A 125 -5.61 11.41 -8.19
C TYR A 125 -4.68 10.55 -9.07
N PHE A 126 -3.37 10.79 -9.00
CA PHE A 126 -2.36 10.06 -9.76
C PHE A 126 -2.37 8.55 -9.46
N ILE A 127 -2.57 8.17 -8.19
CA ILE A 127 -2.64 6.77 -7.77
C ILE A 127 -4.01 6.15 -8.06
N PHE A 128 -5.10 6.84 -7.71
CA PHE A 128 -6.45 6.26 -7.81
C PHE A 128 -6.98 6.23 -9.24
N TYR A 129 -6.54 7.13 -10.13
CA TYR A 129 -7.03 7.15 -11.51
C TYR A 129 -6.74 5.86 -12.29
N PRO A 130 -5.49 5.34 -12.39
CA PRO A 130 -5.22 4.08 -13.07
C PRO A 130 -5.86 2.88 -12.37
N PHE A 131 -6.01 2.91 -11.04
CA PHE A 131 -6.70 1.87 -10.28
C PHE A 131 -8.18 1.77 -10.67
N LEU A 132 -8.91 2.88 -10.60
CA LEU A 132 -10.35 2.92 -10.93
C LEU A 132 -10.60 2.66 -12.41
N PHE A 133 -9.74 3.17 -13.29
CA PHE A 133 -9.84 2.90 -14.72
C PHE A 133 -9.68 1.40 -15.01
N SER A 134 -8.66 0.77 -14.43
CA SER A 134 -8.42 -0.67 -14.58
C SER A 134 -9.55 -1.50 -13.99
N PHE A 135 -10.07 -1.12 -12.83
CA PHE A 135 -11.23 -1.75 -12.19
C PHE A 135 -12.46 -1.78 -13.12
N ASN A 136 -12.73 -0.70 -13.83
CA ASN A 136 -13.83 -0.65 -14.79
C ASN A 136 -13.57 -1.54 -16.02
N LYS A 137 -12.32 -1.66 -16.46
CA LYS A 137 -11.93 -2.43 -17.64
C LYS A 137 -11.87 -3.94 -17.40
N ILE A 138 -11.48 -4.40 -16.20
CA ILE A 138 -11.36 -5.84 -15.90
C ILE A 138 -12.66 -6.62 -16.07
N ARG A 139 -13.81 -5.97 -15.95
CA ARG A 139 -15.12 -6.59 -16.16
C ARG A 139 -15.38 -7.01 -17.61
N HIS A 140 -14.67 -6.40 -18.56
CA HIS A 140 -14.86 -6.54 -19.99
C HIS A 140 -13.65 -7.13 -20.70
N THR A 141 -12.61 -7.54 -19.96
CA THR A 141 -11.35 -8.07 -20.50
C THR A 141 -11.07 -9.46 -20.01
N ASP A 142 -10.19 -10.18 -20.68
CA ASP A 142 -9.77 -11.53 -20.27
C ASP A 142 -8.93 -11.49 -19.00
N LEU A 143 -8.93 -12.60 -18.25
CA LEU A 143 -8.33 -12.71 -16.91
C LEU A 143 -6.83 -12.37 -16.86
N PHE A 144 -6.11 -12.52 -17.97
CA PHE A 144 -4.67 -12.20 -18.12
C PHE A 144 -4.43 -10.85 -18.81
N SER A 145 -5.42 -10.00 -18.86
CA SER A 145 -5.25 -8.66 -19.37
C SER A 145 -4.34 -7.84 -18.45
N SER A 146 -3.53 -6.98 -19.02
CA SER A 146 -2.66 -6.05 -18.27
C SER A 146 -3.44 -5.15 -17.29
N TYR A 147 -4.74 -4.94 -17.49
CA TYR A 147 -5.59 -4.21 -16.55
C TYR A 147 -5.72 -4.93 -15.20
N HIS A 148 -5.74 -6.27 -15.17
CA HIS A 148 -5.74 -7.03 -13.91
C HIS A 148 -4.43 -6.82 -13.15
N LEU A 149 -3.29 -6.83 -13.85
CA LEU A 149 -1.99 -6.63 -13.24
C LEU A 149 -1.86 -5.20 -12.68
N ILE A 150 -2.28 -4.18 -13.44
CA ILE A 150 -2.30 -2.79 -12.99
C ILE A 150 -3.18 -2.66 -11.74
N PHE A 151 -4.40 -3.20 -11.77
CA PHE A 151 -5.34 -3.17 -10.65
C PHE A 151 -4.74 -3.80 -9.39
N LEU A 152 -4.09 -4.96 -9.52
CA LEU A 152 -3.48 -5.66 -8.38
C LEU A 152 -2.29 -4.89 -7.81
N ILE A 153 -1.35 -4.45 -8.65
CA ILE A 153 -0.14 -3.74 -8.18
C ILE A 153 -0.53 -2.42 -7.50
N VAL A 154 -1.38 -1.63 -8.16
CA VAL A 154 -1.78 -0.32 -7.61
C VAL A 154 -2.70 -0.51 -6.40
N GLY A 155 -3.57 -1.53 -6.40
CA GLY A 155 -4.43 -1.85 -5.25
C GLY A 155 -3.62 -2.24 -4.01
N VAL A 156 -2.62 -3.11 -4.17
CA VAL A 156 -1.70 -3.47 -3.08
C VAL A 156 -0.95 -2.23 -2.58
N TYR A 157 -0.47 -1.38 -3.49
CA TYR A 157 0.18 -0.13 -3.12
C TYR A 157 -0.74 0.78 -2.30
N ILE A 158 -2.01 0.96 -2.69
CA ILE A 158 -2.98 1.79 -1.96
C ILE A 158 -3.16 1.27 -0.53
N VAL A 159 -3.39 -0.05 -0.37
CA VAL A 159 -3.60 -0.64 0.96
C VAL A 159 -2.35 -0.52 1.82
N ASP A 160 -1.17 -0.80 1.25
CA ASP A 160 0.10 -0.68 1.98
C ASP A 160 0.39 0.78 2.37
N SER A 161 0.10 1.75 1.49
CA SER A 161 0.26 3.18 1.76
C SER A 161 -0.62 3.73 2.89
N MET A 162 -1.76 3.07 3.16
CA MET A 162 -2.63 3.46 4.28
C MET A 162 -2.13 2.98 5.64
N LEU A 163 -1.33 1.92 5.65
CA LEU A 163 -0.92 1.23 6.89
C LEU A 163 0.59 1.28 7.15
N ASN A 164 1.37 1.56 6.10
CA ASN A 164 2.82 1.54 6.12
C ASN A 164 3.41 2.74 5.34
N PHE A 165 4.57 2.51 4.73
CA PHE A 165 5.34 3.54 4.02
C PHE A 165 5.99 2.96 2.74
N PRO A 166 5.20 2.42 1.78
CA PRO A 166 5.74 1.85 0.55
C PRO A 166 6.49 2.88 -0.30
N MET A 167 6.18 4.16 -0.20
CA MET A 167 6.89 5.23 -0.91
C MET A 167 8.37 5.31 -0.53
N HIS A 168 8.75 4.87 0.67
CA HIS A 168 10.14 4.81 1.13
C HIS A 168 10.85 3.50 0.75
N ARG A 169 10.19 2.59 0.00
CA ARG A 169 10.73 1.28 -0.41
C ARG A 169 10.98 1.25 -1.92
N PRO A 170 12.24 1.35 -2.38
CA PRO A 170 12.55 1.44 -3.82
C PRO A 170 11.95 0.31 -4.67
N VAL A 171 11.93 -0.92 -4.15
CA VAL A 171 11.38 -2.08 -4.86
C VAL A 171 9.89 -1.89 -5.16
N ILE A 172 9.11 -1.41 -4.20
CA ILE A 172 7.66 -1.18 -4.39
C ILE A 172 7.41 -0.07 -5.40
N ILE A 173 8.22 0.98 -5.36
CA ILE A 173 8.16 2.09 -6.33
C ILE A 173 8.45 1.61 -7.75
N ILE A 174 9.39 0.69 -7.96
CA ILE A 174 9.67 0.10 -9.28
C ILE A 174 8.42 -0.62 -9.81
N TYR A 175 7.74 -1.44 -9.00
CA TYR A 175 6.50 -2.10 -9.42
C TYR A 175 5.38 -1.10 -9.74
N LEU A 176 5.27 -0.02 -8.96
CA LEU A 176 4.29 1.04 -9.22
C LEU A 176 4.56 1.73 -10.55
N PHE A 177 5.81 2.10 -10.85
CA PHE A 177 6.17 2.68 -12.16
C PHE A 177 5.95 1.71 -13.31
N PHE A 178 6.21 0.42 -13.11
CA PHE A 178 5.90 -0.60 -14.10
C PHE A 178 4.39 -0.67 -14.38
N ALA A 179 3.55 -0.63 -13.35
CA ALA A 179 2.09 -0.59 -13.53
C ALA A 179 1.64 0.66 -14.29
N PHE A 180 2.24 1.83 -14.03
CA PHE A 180 1.94 3.06 -14.76
C PHE A 180 2.40 3.02 -16.22
N ALA A 181 3.54 2.42 -16.52
CA ALA A 181 4.00 2.20 -17.89
C ALA A 181 3.03 1.31 -18.66
N LEU A 182 2.59 0.20 -18.07
CA LEU A 182 1.56 -0.67 -18.63
C LEU A 182 0.23 0.07 -18.85
N PHE A 183 -0.17 0.90 -17.87
CA PHE A 183 -1.39 1.70 -17.99
C PHE A 183 -1.33 2.65 -19.18
N GLN A 184 -0.21 3.34 -19.36
CA GLN A 184 -0.03 4.29 -20.46
C GLN A 184 -0.03 3.59 -21.83
N LEU A 185 0.64 2.45 -21.95
CA LEU A 185 0.64 1.64 -23.18
C LEU A 185 -0.77 1.18 -23.55
N ASN A 186 -1.54 0.67 -22.60
CA ASN A 186 -2.92 0.23 -22.84
C ASN A 186 -3.85 1.38 -23.20
N LYS A 187 -3.65 2.55 -22.61
CA LYS A 187 -4.45 3.73 -22.92
C LYS A 187 -4.23 4.19 -24.35
N ASN A 188 -2.98 4.24 -24.81
CA ASN A 188 -2.65 4.64 -26.19
C ASN A 188 -3.21 3.67 -27.23
N SER A 189 -3.11 2.37 -27.02
CA SER A 189 -3.67 1.33 -27.89
C SER A 189 -5.20 1.44 -28.07
N ASN A 190 -5.92 1.98 -27.10
CA ASN A 190 -7.38 2.19 -27.21
C ASN A 190 -7.77 3.45 -28.02
N TYR A 191 -6.83 4.33 -28.36
CA TYR A 191 -7.08 5.50 -29.20
C TYR A 191 -6.74 5.27 -30.67
N GLU A 192 -5.99 4.20 -30.99
CA GLU A 192 -5.57 3.85 -32.34
C GLU A 192 -6.55 2.88 -33.03
N ASN A 193 -7.50 2.32 -32.29
CA ASN A 193 -8.59 1.46 -32.78
C ASN A 193 -9.95 2.16 -32.71
#